data_f66232188cdc8822d1c6e9292b23eefb
#
_entry.id   f66232188cdc8822d1c6e9292b23eefb
#
_cell.length_a   1.000
_cell.length_b   1.000
_cell.length_c   1.000
_cell.angle_alpha   90.00
_cell.angle_beta   90.00
_cell.angle_gamma   90.00
#
_symmetry.space_group_name_H-M   'P 1'
#
loop_
_entity.id
_entity.type
_entity.pdbx_description
1 polymer ?
#
loop_
_entity_poly.entity_id
_entity_poly.type
_entity_poly.pdbx_seq_one_letter_code
_entity_poly.pdbx_strand_id
1 'polypeptide(L)'
;MKLVDIARVVRSKNAGPTTLTLDLMFNDEVGYVQAQRSPALTPAALAKMYGLEPRQVEVIPYPPACAIKIVMDRKIVAGTPGDRDVYGAQQHGPLLDIEL
;
A
#
# COMPACT_ATOMS: atom_id res chain seq x y z
N MET A 1 -14.54 1.77 9.65
CA MET A 1 -13.27 1.77 10.41
C MET A 1 -12.13 2.10 9.47
N LYS A 2 -11.32 3.06 9.85
CA LYS A 2 -10.18 3.47 9.03
C LYS A 2 -9.03 2.48 9.19
N LEU A 3 -8.20 2.36 8.13
CA LEU A 3 -7.02 1.51 8.14
C LEU A 3 -6.12 1.81 9.35
N VAL A 4 -5.89 3.08 9.66
CA VAL A 4 -5.04 3.49 10.78
C VAL A 4 -5.54 3.05 12.15
N ASP A 5 -6.83 2.71 12.27
CA ASP A 5 -7.41 2.25 13.52
C ASP A 5 -7.01 0.81 13.87
N ILE A 6 -6.68 0.00 12.87
CA ILE A 6 -6.38 -1.42 13.05
C ILE A 6 -4.97 -1.81 12.59
N ALA A 7 -4.27 -0.92 11.89
CA ALA A 7 -2.90 -1.16 11.46
C ALA A 7 -1.92 -0.55 12.46
N ARG A 8 -0.94 -1.32 12.89
CA ARG A 8 0.16 -0.80 13.73
C ARG A 8 1.29 -0.21 12.88
N VAL A 9 1.40 -0.60 11.61
CA VAL A 9 2.40 -0.09 10.68
C VAL A 9 1.75 0.12 9.33
N VAL A 10 1.92 1.31 8.78
CA VAL A 10 1.60 1.67 7.40
C VAL A 10 2.82 2.40 6.86
N ARG A 11 3.54 1.79 5.93
CA ARG A 11 4.76 2.38 5.42
C ARG A 11 4.94 2.09 3.94
N SER A 12 5.77 2.91 3.28
CA SER A 12 6.12 2.73 1.88
C SER A 12 7.62 2.84 1.67
N LYS A 13 8.12 2.17 0.63
CA LYS A 13 9.51 2.29 0.20
C LYS A 13 9.65 1.87 -1.27
N ASN A 14 10.72 2.28 -1.91
CA ASN A 14 11.06 1.77 -3.25
C ASN A 14 11.58 0.33 -3.16
N ALA A 15 11.17 -0.47 -4.14
CA ALA A 15 11.76 -1.78 -4.40
C ALA A 15 12.48 -1.71 -5.77
N GLY A 16 13.35 -0.71 -5.92
CA GLY A 16 13.96 -0.32 -7.18
C GLY A 16 13.39 1.02 -7.66
N PRO A 17 13.94 1.62 -8.75
CA PRO A 17 13.56 2.98 -9.17
C PRO A 17 12.15 3.10 -9.73
N THR A 18 11.54 2.01 -10.20
CA THR A 18 10.23 2.02 -10.85
C THR A 18 9.16 1.27 -10.09
N THR A 19 9.50 0.69 -8.94
CA THR A 19 8.57 -0.12 -8.14
C THR A 19 8.46 0.43 -6.73
N LEU A 20 7.22 0.53 -6.25
CA LEU A 20 6.89 0.96 -4.91
C LEU A 20 6.29 -0.21 -4.14
N THR A 21 6.69 -0.38 -2.88
CA THR A 21 6.04 -1.33 -1.98
C THR A 21 5.41 -0.59 -0.81
N LEU A 22 4.24 -1.07 -0.40
CA LEU A 22 3.52 -0.60 0.76
C LEU A 22 3.35 -1.78 1.70
N ASP A 23 3.75 -1.62 2.95
CA ASP A 23 3.60 -2.66 3.98
C ASP A 23 2.55 -2.24 4.99
N LEU A 24 1.54 -3.08 5.17
CA LEU A 24 0.50 -2.89 6.16
C LEU A 24 0.63 -4.03 7.17
N MET A 25 0.83 -3.70 8.44
CA MET A 25 0.90 -4.68 9.52
C MET A 25 -0.20 -4.40 10.51
N PHE A 26 -0.92 -5.45 10.92
CA PHE A 26 -2.08 -5.33 11.78
C PHE A 26 -1.77 -5.81 13.20
N ASN A 27 -2.52 -5.28 14.17
CA ASN A 27 -2.31 -5.61 15.58
C ASN A 27 -2.67 -7.05 15.92
N ASP A 28 -3.67 -7.60 15.20
CA ASP A 28 -4.18 -8.94 15.45
C ASP A 28 -4.77 -9.56 14.18
N GLU A 29 -5.17 -10.81 14.29
CA GLU A 29 -5.75 -11.56 13.18
C GLU A 29 -7.10 -10.99 12.75
N VAL A 30 -7.90 -10.48 13.69
CA VAL A 30 -9.22 -9.90 13.37
C VAL A 30 -9.07 -8.70 12.45
N GLY A 31 -8.17 -7.78 12.78
CA GLY A 31 -7.89 -6.61 11.93
C GLY A 31 -7.32 -7.02 10.58
N TYR A 32 -6.42 -7.99 10.55
CA TYR A 32 -5.85 -8.52 9.32
C TYR A 32 -6.93 -9.09 8.39
N VAL A 33 -7.82 -9.93 8.91
CA VAL A 33 -8.90 -10.53 8.11
C VAL A 33 -9.86 -9.47 7.60
N GLN A 34 -10.21 -8.50 8.44
CA GLN A 34 -11.07 -7.40 8.02
C GLN A 34 -10.45 -6.62 6.85
N ALA A 35 -9.17 -6.31 6.94
CA ALA A 35 -8.46 -5.60 5.88
C ALA A 35 -8.37 -6.43 4.60
N GLN A 36 -8.03 -7.72 4.72
CA GLN A 36 -7.91 -8.62 3.58
C GLN A 36 -9.23 -8.74 2.80
N ARG A 37 -10.36 -8.68 3.48
CA ARG A 37 -11.69 -8.78 2.86
C ARG A 37 -12.24 -7.46 2.36
N SER A 38 -11.58 -6.35 2.68
CA SER A 38 -12.08 -5.03 2.31
C SER A 38 -11.97 -4.79 0.80
N PRO A 39 -13.04 -4.30 0.15
CA PRO A 39 -12.96 -3.90 -1.26
C PRO A 39 -12.06 -2.70 -1.50
N ALA A 40 -11.73 -1.94 -0.44
CA ALA A 40 -10.84 -0.79 -0.55
C ALA A 40 -9.37 -1.19 -0.76
N LEU A 41 -8.97 -2.41 -0.40
CA LEU A 41 -7.61 -2.93 -0.56
C LEU A 41 -7.51 -3.94 -1.70
N THR A 42 -8.26 -3.72 -2.77
CA THR A 42 -8.15 -4.51 -4.00
C THR A 42 -7.24 -3.81 -5.00
N PRO A 43 -6.63 -4.53 -5.96
CA PRO A 43 -5.84 -3.92 -7.02
C PRO A 43 -6.59 -2.80 -7.75
N ALA A 44 -7.87 -3.00 -8.07
CA ALA A 44 -8.66 -1.99 -8.76
C ALA A 44 -8.85 -0.72 -7.95
N ALA A 45 -9.19 -0.84 -6.66
CA ALA A 45 -9.39 0.32 -5.79
C ALA A 45 -8.08 1.09 -5.54
N LEU A 46 -6.99 0.36 -5.30
CA LEU A 46 -5.68 0.96 -5.08
C LEU A 46 -5.13 1.62 -6.34
N ALA A 47 -5.31 1.00 -7.49
CA ALA A 47 -4.90 1.57 -8.77
C ALA A 47 -5.60 2.90 -9.02
N LYS A 48 -6.89 2.98 -8.76
CA LYS A 48 -7.67 4.22 -8.89
C LYS A 48 -7.12 5.31 -7.96
N MET A 49 -6.79 4.95 -6.73
CA MET A 49 -6.25 5.89 -5.73
C MET A 49 -4.88 6.44 -6.15
N TYR A 50 -4.02 5.61 -6.73
CA TYR A 50 -2.67 6.00 -7.12
C TYR A 50 -2.53 6.43 -8.59
N GLY A 51 -3.64 6.46 -9.34
CA GLY A 51 -3.61 6.86 -10.73
C GLY A 51 -2.93 5.84 -11.65
N LEU A 52 -3.07 4.57 -11.33
CA LEU A 52 -2.51 3.44 -12.06
C LEU A 52 -3.63 2.58 -12.66
N GLU A 53 -3.25 1.58 -13.46
CA GLU A 53 -4.17 0.54 -13.92
C GLU A 53 -4.12 -0.65 -12.96
N PRO A 54 -5.21 -1.43 -12.82
CA PRO A 54 -5.25 -2.58 -11.91
C PRO A 54 -4.11 -3.58 -12.12
N ARG A 55 -3.67 -3.79 -13.36
CA ARG A 55 -2.55 -4.69 -13.68
C ARG A 55 -1.21 -4.23 -13.12
N GLN A 56 -1.10 -2.96 -12.73
CA GLN A 56 0.11 -2.38 -12.16
C GLN A 56 0.16 -2.48 -10.65
N VAL A 57 -0.85 -3.09 -10.03
CA VAL A 57 -0.96 -3.24 -8.58
C VAL A 57 -1.15 -4.69 -8.22
N GLU A 58 -0.36 -5.18 -7.27
CA GLU A 58 -0.47 -6.53 -6.71
C GLU A 58 -0.66 -6.43 -5.20
N VAL A 59 -1.61 -7.17 -4.66
CA VAL A 59 -1.87 -7.24 -3.22
C VAL A 59 -1.53 -8.64 -2.75
N ILE A 60 -0.56 -8.74 -1.85
CA ILE A 60 -0.01 -10.01 -1.38
C ILE A 60 -0.28 -10.14 0.12
N PRO A 61 -1.20 -11.03 0.54
CA PRO A 61 -1.42 -11.29 1.96
C PRO A 61 -0.29 -12.15 2.53
N TYR A 62 0.08 -11.88 3.78
CA TYR A 62 1.05 -12.67 4.53
C TYR A 62 0.50 -13.00 5.91
N PRO A 63 -0.32 -14.06 6.02
CA PRO A 63 -1.02 -14.41 7.28
C PRO A 63 -0.11 -14.61 8.49
N PRO A 64 1.07 -15.27 8.37
CA PRO A 64 1.92 -15.50 9.55
C PRO A 64 2.33 -14.23 10.29
N ALA A 65 2.41 -13.09 9.60
CA ALA A 65 2.79 -11.82 10.20
C ALA A 65 1.60 -10.87 10.37
N CYS A 66 0.37 -11.29 10.07
CA CYS A 66 -0.79 -10.42 10.00
C CYS A 66 -0.48 -9.17 9.17
N ALA A 67 0.09 -9.38 7.99
CA ALA A 67 0.56 -8.32 7.11
C ALA A 67 -0.01 -8.44 5.70
N ILE A 68 -0.14 -7.30 5.03
CA ILE A 68 -0.48 -7.23 3.62
C ILE A 68 0.59 -6.38 2.95
N LYS A 69 1.17 -6.91 1.88
CA LYS A 69 2.12 -6.18 1.05
C LYS A 69 1.45 -5.77 -0.24
N ILE A 70 1.62 -4.52 -0.60
CA ILE A 70 1.12 -3.98 -1.87
C ILE A 70 2.33 -3.62 -2.71
N VAL A 71 2.38 -4.12 -3.94
CA VAL A 71 3.45 -3.83 -4.90
C VAL A 71 2.82 -3.11 -6.09
N MET A 72 3.37 -1.97 -6.46
CA MET A 72 2.84 -1.21 -7.59
C MET A 72 3.95 -0.50 -8.36
N ASP A 73 3.66 -0.17 -9.62
CA ASP A 73 4.54 0.64 -10.43
C ASP A 73 4.54 2.08 -9.90
N ARG A 74 5.70 2.72 -9.94
CA ARG A 74 5.83 4.10 -9.56
C ARG A 74 5.64 4.99 -10.79
N LYS A 75 4.78 6.01 -10.70
CA LYS A 75 4.51 6.93 -11.83
C LYS A 75 5.73 7.75 -12.22
N ILE A 76 6.54 8.12 -11.22
CA ILE A 76 7.78 8.88 -11.42
C ILE A 76 8.94 7.97 -11.02
N VAL A 77 9.91 7.80 -11.92
CA VAL A 77 11.11 7.01 -11.63
C VAL A 77 11.88 7.67 -10.48
N ALA A 78 12.26 6.89 -9.49
CA ALA A 78 12.93 7.41 -8.30
C ALA A 78 14.23 8.15 -8.66
N GLY A 79 14.39 9.35 -8.09
CA GLY A 79 15.57 10.18 -8.30
C GLY A 79 15.57 11.00 -9.58
N THR A 80 14.56 10.89 -10.45
CA THR A 80 14.46 11.73 -11.65
C THR A 80 13.93 13.12 -11.30
N PRO A 81 14.14 14.13 -12.18
CA PRO A 81 13.55 15.45 -12.00
C PRO A 81 12.03 15.37 -11.79
N GLY A 82 11.52 16.05 -10.81
CA GLY A 82 10.10 16.01 -10.44
C GLY A 82 9.76 15.00 -9.35
N ASP A 83 10.68 14.10 -8.99
CA ASP A 83 10.47 13.19 -7.87
C ASP A 83 10.72 13.92 -6.54
N ARG A 84 9.66 14.01 -5.74
CA ARG A 84 9.70 14.63 -4.40
C ARG A 84 9.87 13.61 -3.28
N ASP A 85 9.95 12.33 -3.61
CA ASP A 85 10.05 11.25 -2.64
C ASP A 85 10.96 10.13 -3.17
N VAL A 86 12.26 10.43 -3.22
CA VAL A 86 13.28 9.56 -3.83
C VAL A 86 13.29 8.16 -3.21
N TYR A 87 13.07 8.06 -1.89
CA TYR A 87 13.09 6.77 -1.18
C TYR A 87 11.74 6.06 -1.17
N GLY A 88 10.67 6.70 -1.63
CA GLY A 88 9.33 6.14 -1.59
C GLY A 88 8.70 6.11 -0.19
N ALA A 89 9.29 6.81 0.78
CA ALA A 89 8.88 6.71 2.18
C ALA A 89 7.57 7.46 2.50
N GLN A 90 7.10 8.33 1.62
CA GLN A 90 5.89 9.13 1.81
C GLN A 90 4.72 8.70 0.96
N GLN A 91 4.86 7.63 0.17
CA GLN A 91 3.81 7.19 -0.76
C GLN A 91 2.62 6.52 -0.08
N HIS A 92 2.73 6.18 1.20
CA HIS A 92 1.63 5.58 1.97
C HIS A 92 0.56 6.59 2.39
N GLY A 93 0.80 7.89 2.23
CA GLY A 93 -0.13 8.95 2.65
C GLY A 93 -1.59 8.72 2.25
N PRO A 94 -1.90 8.39 0.98
CA PRO A 94 -3.30 8.15 0.57
C PRO A 94 -4.00 7.04 1.33
N LEU A 95 -3.27 6.06 1.89
CA LEU A 95 -3.85 4.95 2.64
C LEU A 95 -4.30 5.34 4.04
N LEU A 96 -3.77 6.43 4.61
CA LEU A 96 -4.02 6.78 6.00
C LEU A 96 -5.50 7.06 6.29
N ASP A 97 -6.24 7.58 5.31
CA ASP A 97 -7.65 7.92 5.45
C ASP A 97 -8.60 6.90 4.83
N ILE A 98 -8.10 5.75 4.40
CA ILE A 98 -8.93 4.76 3.72
C ILE A 98 -9.92 4.12 4.69
N GLU A 99 -11.18 3.99 4.25
CA GLU A 99 -12.22 3.26 4.98
C GLU A 99 -12.24 1.80 4.53
N LEU A 100 -12.20 0.92 5.48
CA LEU A 100 -12.22 -0.53 5.21
C LEU A 100 -13.61 -1.13 5.24
#